data_4777c357fbc764c6cd4809776e60d3c8
#
_entry.id   4777c357fbc764c6cd4809776e60d3c8
#
_cell.length_a   1.000
_cell.length_b   1.000
_cell.length_c   1.000
_cell.angle_alpha   90.00
_cell.angle_beta   90.00
_cell.angle_gamma   90.00
#
_symmetry.space_group_name_H-M   'P 1'
#
loop_
_entity.id
_entity.type
_entity.pdbx_description
1 polymer ?
#
loop_
_entity_poly.entity_id
_entity_poly.type
_entity_poly.pdbx_seq_one_letter_code
_entity_poly.pdbx_strand_id
1 'polypeptide(L)'
;MITAIVLYELPQSITRQQCLAHFHRIAPGFLEAPGFIRKQFIYAVDGKVAGGAYMWKTLESAKAFYSGPWLDCIRERYGNQPTITYFETFAVADQKDGVSYPIRE
;
A
#
# COMPACT_ATOMS: atom_id res chain seq x y z
N MET A 1 -15.52 3.55 0.28
CA MET A 1 -14.09 3.67 -0.03
C MET A 1 -13.27 3.26 1.18
N ILE A 2 -12.20 2.56 0.96
CA ILE A 2 -11.37 1.99 2.03
C ILE A 2 -9.94 2.52 1.90
N THR A 3 -9.34 2.86 3.03
CA THR A 3 -7.91 3.08 3.14
C THR A 3 -7.29 1.88 3.85
N ALA A 4 -6.26 1.30 3.26
CA ALA A 4 -5.54 0.19 3.87
C ALA A 4 -4.09 0.62 4.12
N ILE A 5 -3.63 0.42 5.34
CA ILE A 5 -2.23 0.64 5.70
C ILE A 5 -1.56 -0.72 5.84
N VAL A 6 -0.58 -0.96 4.99
CA VAL A 6 0.18 -2.21 4.95
C VAL A 6 1.60 -1.92 5.37
N LEU A 7 2.08 -2.60 6.40
CA LEU A 7 3.45 -2.41 6.91
C LEU A 7 4.13 -3.76 7.10
N TYR A 8 5.40 -3.83 6.76
CA TYR A 8 6.26 -5.00 7.02
C TYR A 8 7.63 -4.53 7.49
N GLU A 9 8.30 -5.37 8.26
CA GLU A 9 9.64 -5.11 8.74
C GLU A 9 10.63 -5.27 7.60
N LEU A 10 11.65 -4.38 7.56
CA LEU A 10 12.70 -4.43 6.55
C LEU A 10 13.89 -5.21 7.07
N PRO A 11 14.31 -6.29 6.36
CA PRO A 11 15.57 -6.95 6.68
C PRO A 11 16.74 -6.00 6.44
N GLN A 12 17.78 -6.12 7.26
CA GLN A 12 18.98 -5.29 7.10
C GLN A 12 19.67 -5.48 5.75
N SER A 13 19.43 -6.62 5.11
CA SER A 13 19.97 -6.92 3.79
C SER A 13 19.38 -6.08 2.66
N ILE A 14 18.23 -5.44 2.89
CA ILE A 14 17.60 -4.58 1.90
C ILE A 14 17.92 -3.13 2.24
N THR A 15 18.68 -2.47 1.37
CA THR A 15 19.06 -1.07 1.57
C THR A 15 17.91 -0.14 1.18
N ARG A 16 17.99 1.11 1.64
CA ARG A 16 17.06 2.17 1.26
C ARG A 16 16.96 2.31 -0.26
N GLN A 17 18.10 2.31 -0.95
CA GLN A 17 18.12 2.46 -2.40
C GLN A 17 17.52 1.27 -3.13
N GLN A 18 17.74 0.06 -2.65
CA GLN A 18 17.13 -1.14 -3.21
C GLN A 18 15.61 -1.09 -3.06
N CYS A 19 15.13 -0.63 -1.91
CA CYS A 19 13.71 -0.48 -1.65
C CYS A 19 13.08 0.54 -2.59
N LEU A 20 13.71 1.70 -2.73
CA LEU A 20 13.27 2.77 -3.64
C LEU A 20 13.18 2.28 -5.08
N ALA A 21 14.23 1.64 -5.58
CA ALA A 21 14.27 1.11 -6.94
C ALA A 21 13.18 0.07 -7.18
N HIS A 22 12.96 -0.81 -6.21
CA HIS A 22 11.93 -1.83 -6.28
C HIS A 22 10.53 -1.20 -6.36
N PHE A 23 10.25 -0.23 -5.50
CA PHE A 23 8.97 0.46 -5.50
C PHE A 23 8.69 1.16 -6.83
N HIS A 24 9.68 1.84 -7.38
CA HIS A 24 9.53 2.49 -8.69
C HIS A 24 9.23 1.48 -9.80
N ARG A 25 9.87 0.32 -9.74
CA ARG A 25 9.69 -0.73 -10.76
C ARG A 25 8.28 -1.34 -10.71
N ILE A 26 7.75 -1.59 -9.52
CA ILE A 26 6.47 -2.30 -9.38
C ILE A 26 5.25 -1.39 -9.39
N ALA A 27 5.44 -0.08 -9.19
CA ALA A 27 4.32 0.87 -9.07
C ALA A 27 3.30 0.78 -10.22
N PRO A 28 3.71 0.74 -11.50
CA PRO A 28 2.73 0.70 -12.59
C PRO A 28 1.82 -0.54 -12.57
N GLY A 29 2.29 -1.66 -12.04
CA GLY A 29 1.53 -2.90 -11.99
C GLY A 29 0.27 -2.84 -11.13
N PHE A 30 0.21 -1.89 -10.20
CA PHE A 30 -0.96 -1.74 -9.34
C PHE A 30 -2.16 -1.14 -10.06
N LEU A 31 -1.93 -0.41 -11.15
CA LEU A 31 -3.01 0.28 -11.88
C LEU A 31 -4.07 -0.67 -12.43
N GLU A 32 -3.72 -1.92 -12.65
CA GLU A 32 -4.61 -2.93 -13.22
C GLU A 32 -5.42 -3.69 -12.15
N ALA A 33 -5.12 -3.48 -10.87
CA ALA A 33 -5.79 -4.24 -9.81
C ALA A 33 -7.26 -3.85 -9.69
N PRO A 34 -8.20 -4.82 -9.66
CA PRO A 34 -9.62 -4.51 -9.55
C PRO A 34 -9.95 -3.71 -8.29
N GLY A 35 -10.66 -2.60 -8.46
CA GLY A 35 -11.06 -1.73 -7.35
C GLY A 35 -9.97 -0.85 -6.79
N PHE A 36 -8.77 -0.89 -7.36
CA PHE A 36 -7.65 -0.04 -6.95
C PHE A 36 -7.91 1.42 -7.31
N ILE A 37 -7.59 2.34 -6.40
CA ILE A 37 -7.69 3.78 -6.64
C ILE A 37 -6.31 4.42 -6.67
N ARG A 38 -5.55 4.25 -5.58
CA ARG A 38 -4.19 4.81 -5.50
C ARG A 38 -3.39 4.12 -4.42
N LYS A 39 -2.08 4.23 -4.50
CA LYS A 39 -1.16 3.77 -3.47
C LYS A 39 -0.02 4.75 -3.31
N GLN A 40 0.33 5.06 -2.07
CA GLN A 40 1.59 5.69 -1.73
C GLN A 40 2.50 4.60 -1.19
N PHE A 41 3.67 4.44 -1.80
CA PHE A 41 4.71 3.55 -1.28
C PHE A 41 5.42 4.29 -0.17
N ILE A 42 5.52 3.69 1.01
CA ILE A 42 6.04 4.38 2.19
C ILE A 42 7.23 3.63 2.78
N TYR A 43 8.13 4.41 3.35
CA TYR A 43 9.36 3.92 3.97
C TYR A 43 9.54 4.70 5.26
N ALA A 44 9.63 4.01 6.39
CA ALA A 44 9.73 4.67 7.68
C ALA A 44 11.02 5.49 7.75
N VAL A 45 10.94 6.64 8.39
CA VAL A 45 12.07 7.56 8.51
C VAL A 45 13.28 6.89 9.16
N ASP A 46 13.05 5.97 10.10
CA ASP A 46 14.11 5.22 10.76
C ASP A 46 14.60 4.00 9.95
N GLY A 47 13.98 3.71 8.81
CA GLY A 47 14.36 2.62 7.93
C GLY A 47 13.97 1.23 8.40
N LYS A 48 13.16 1.10 9.44
CA LYS A 48 12.84 -0.22 10.02
C LYS A 48 11.65 -0.91 9.41
N VAL A 49 10.69 -0.15 8.87
CA VAL A 49 9.48 -0.68 8.23
C VAL A 49 9.24 0.02 6.91
N ALA A 50 8.53 -0.66 6.03
CA ALA A 50 8.06 -0.09 4.78
C ALA A 50 6.70 -0.70 4.44
N GLY A 51 6.08 -0.22 3.37
CA GLY A 51 4.81 -0.75 2.93
C GLY A 51 4.08 0.20 2.01
N GLY A 52 2.79 0.34 2.23
CA GLY A 52 1.97 1.20 1.41
C GLY A 52 0.73 1.72 2.11
N ALA A 53 0.32 2.90 1.72
CA ALA A 53 -0.98 3.48 2.07
C ALA A 53 -1.84 3.43 0.81
N TYR A 54 -2.87 2.59 0.84
CA TYR A 54 -3.69 2.27 -0.33
C TYR A 54 -5.08 2.85 -0.19
N MET A 55 -5.69 3.16 -1.33
CA MET A 55 -7.12 3.44 -1.40
C MET A 55 -7.78 2.46 -2.36
N TRP A 56 -8.91 1.90 -1.91
CA TRP A 56 -9.69 0.91 -2.66
C TRP A 56 -11.15 1.33 -2.72
N LYS A 57 -11.84 0.93 -3.77
CA LYS A 57 -13.29 1.20 -3.89
C LYS A 57 -14.09 0.48 -2.82
N THR A 58 -13.71 -0.78 -2.51
CA THR A 58 -14.43 -1.61 -1.55
C THR A 58 -13.46 -2.39 -0.67
N LEU A 59 -13.96 -2.82 0.49
CA LEU A 59 -13.21 -3.71 1.39
C LEU A 59 -12.96 -5.07 0.73
N GLU A 60 -13.93 -5.57 -0.04
CA GLU A 60 -13.79 -6.84 -0.77
C GLU A 60 -12.60 -6.80 -1.73
N SER A 61 -12.49 -5.73 -2.52
CA SER A 61 -11.38 -5.56 -3.45
C SER A 61 -10.03 -5.55 -2.73
N ALA A 62 -9.95 -4.83 -1.61
CA ALA A 62 -8.74 -4.77 -0.80
C ALA A 62 -8.34 -6.16 -0.29
N LYS A 63 -9.27 -6.87 0.32
CA LYS A 63 -9.00 -8.20 0.87
C LYS A 63 -8.64 -9.22 -0.19
N ALA A 64 -9.27 -9.14 -1.36
CA ALA A 64 -8.94 -10.01 -2.47
C ALA A 64 -7.51 -9.80 -2.96
N PHE A 65 -7.06 -8.56 -3.01
CA PHE A 65 -5.69 -8.23 -3.42
C PHE A 65 -4.66 -8.74 -2.41
N TYR A 66 -4.92 -8.54 -1.09
CA TYR A 66 -3.96 -8.89 -0.04
C TYR A 66 -4.03 -10.36 0.36
N SER A 67 -4.04 -11.24 -0.62
CA SER A 67 -4.13 -12.69 -0.42
C SER A 67 -3.29 -13.41 -1.47
N GLY A 68 -3.10 -14.72 -1.28
CA GLY A 68 -2.45 -15.58 -2.26
C GLY A 68 -1.08 -15.07 -2.72
N PRO A 69 -0.90 -14.87 -4.05
CA PRO A 69 0.41 -14.54 -4.61
C PRO A 69 1.05 -13.29 -4.05
N TRP A 70 0.26 -12.23 -3.80
CA TRP A 70 0.80 -11.00 -3.21
C TRP A 70 1.39 -11.25 -1.83
N LEU A 71 0.65 -11.96 -1.00
CA LEU A 71 1.08 -12.25 0.37
C LEU A 71 2.34 -13.12 0.39
N ASP A 72 2.38 -14.12 -0.50
CA ASP A 72 3.55 -14.99 -0.65
C ASP A 72 4.79 -14.20 -1.08
N CYS A 73 4.64 -13.28 -2.01
CA CYS A 73 5.74 -12.41 -2.47
C CYS A 73 6.27 -11.53 -1.32
N ILE A 74 5.39 -10.98 -0.49
CA ILE A 74 5.82 -10.15 0.65
C ILE A 74 6.61 -10.99 1.65
N ARG A 75 6.10 -12.16 2.00
CA ARG A 75 6.79 -13.08 2.94
C ARG A 75 8.14 -13.50 2.41
N GLU A 76 8.21 -13.84 1.14
CA GLU A 76 9.45 -14.29 0.51
C GLU A 76 10.49 -13.18 0.45
N ARG A 77 10.08 -11.96 0.03
CA ARG A 77 10.99 -10.85 -0.11
C ARG A 77 11.47 -10.28 1.22
N TYR A 78 10.57 -10.13 2.18
CA TYR A 78 10.87 -9.43 3.44
C TYR A 78 11.04 -10.35 4.64
N GLY A 79 10.71 -11.62 4.51
CA GLY A 79 10.91 -12.60 5.58
C GLY A 79 9.92 -12.50 6.74
N ASN A 80 8.88 -11.67 6.61
CA ASN A 80 7.88 -11.54 7.65
C ASN A 80 6.51 -11.24 7.05
N GLN A 81 5.49 -11.46 7.85
CA GLN A 81 4.12 -11.23 7.45
C GLN A 81 3.76 -9.76 7.63
N PRO A 82 3.12 -9.13 6.65
CA PRO A 82 2.70 -7.74 6.79
C PRO A 82 1.55 -7.60 7.79
N THR A 83 1.48 -6.45 8.44
CA THR A 83 0.28 -6.03 9.15
C THR A 83 -0.56 -5.20 8.21
N ILE A 84 -1.87 -5.46 8.19
CA ILE A 84 -2.81 -4.75 7.33
C ILE A 84 -3.93 -4.21 8.18
N THR A 85 -4.10 -2.90 8.17
CA THR A 85 -5.17 -2.22 8.91
C THR A 85 -6.09 -1.53 7.91
N TYR A 86 -7.40 -1.79 8.02
CA TYR A 86 -8.40 -1.22 7.15
C TYR A 86 -9.16 -0.10 7.84
N PHE A 87 -9.44 0.95 7.09
CA PHE A 87 -10.19 2.12 7.57
C PHE A 87 -11.25 2.49 6.53
N GLU A 88 -12.42 2.89 6.99
CA GLU A 88 -13.38 3.55 6.10
C GLU A 88 -12.85 4.95 5.83
N THR A 89 -12.87 5.36 4.56
CA THR A 89 -12.43 6.69 4.14
C THR A 89 -13.64 7.61 4.08
N PHE A 90 -13.68 8.61 4.96
CA PHE A 90 -14.85 9.49 5.07
C PHE A 90 -14.74 10.75 4.23
N ALA A 91 -13.53 11.21 3.98
CA ALA A 91 -13.29 12.40 3.17
C ALA A 91 -11.86 12.39 2.65
N VAL A 92 -11.63 13.12 1.57
CA VAL A 92 -10.29 13.30 1.01
C VAL A 92 -10.08 14.79 0.78
N ALA A 93 -8.94 15.30 1.26
CA ALA A 93 -8.46 16.63 0.90
C ALA A 93 -7.16 16.42 0.11
N ASP A 94 -7.11 16.88 -1.13
CA ASP A 94 -5.98 16.64 -2.01
C ASP A 94 -5.49 17.95 -2.60
N GLN A 95 -4.32 18.40 -2.16
CA GLN A 95 -3.73 19.66 -2.60
C GLN A 95 -3.30 19.60 -4.07
N LYS A 96 -2.97 18.43 -4.58
CA LYS A 96 -2.59 18.27 -5.98
C LYS A 96 -3.73 18.69 -6.89
N ASP A 97 -4.95 18.33 -6.54
CA ASP A 97 -6.15 18.69 -7.30
C ASP A 97 -6.78 20.00 -6.79
N GLY A 98 -6.29 20.51 -5.66
CA GLY A 98 -6.81 21.71 -5.02
C GLY A 98 -8.21 21.55 -4.46
N VAL A 99 -8.64 20.32 -4.17
CA VAL A 99 -10.01 20.04 -3.71
C VAL A 99 -10.01 19.17 -2.47
N SER A 100 -11.11 19.26 -1.73
CA SER A 100 -11.43 18.29 -0.70
C SER A 100 -12.87 17.82 -0.92
N TYR A 101 -13.16 16.58 -0.63
CA TYR A 101 -14.48 16.03 -0.86
C TYR A 101 -14.80 14.92 0.14
N PRO A 102 -16.08 14.82 0.55
CA PRO A 102 -16.52 13.69 1.37
C PRO A 102 -16.67 12.44 0.51
N ILE A 103 -16.46 11.31 1.13
CA ILE A 103 -16.74 10.02 0.50
C ILE A 103 -18.15 9.61 0.86
N ARG A 104 -18.95 9.34 -0.16
CA ARG A 104 -20.37 8.93 -0.03
C ARG A 104 -20.51 7.52 -0.58
N GLU A 105 -21.05 6.66 0.23
CA GLU A 105 -21.24 5.25 -0.12
C GLU A 105 -22.69 4.84 0.00
#